data_5c19d22f7653c06bf656176ccc0f592c
#
_entry.id   5c19d22f7653c06bf656176ccc0f592c
#
_cell.length_a   1.000
_cell.length_b   1.000
_cell.length_c   1.000
_cell.angle_alpha   90.00
_cell.angle_beta   90.00
_cell.angle_gamma   90.00
#
_symmetry.space_group_name_H-M   'P 1'
#
loop_
_entity.id
_entity.type
_entity.pdbx_description
1 polymer ?
#
loop_
_entity_poly.entity_id
_entity_poly.type
_entity_poly.pdbx_seq_one_letter_code
_entity_poly.pdbx_strand_id
1 'polypeptide(L)'
;AIILKDAPDEKDLPQMERCEGQDWIGLRIRHKGKITDLYINQLADGRLMHSNSWIMPDGWMTDAYMFAVSYPEGTEAKNAKDFFIAYGSALRRGNETYFSSLAKLFVIQKAEGKKLDLWIDGQPKINTTFRSTKKPMSVEVNDKKIPVVYQKSQIKVKL
;
A
#
# COMPACT_ATOMS: atom_id res chain seq x y z
N ALA A 1 -19.08 4.51 4.23
CA ALA A 1 -19.55 5.70 3.50
C ALA A 1 -18.34 6.58 3.18
N ILE A 2 -18.25 7.07 1.94
CA ILE A 2 -17.25 8.07 1.54
C ILE A 2 -17.97 9.42 1.62
N ILE A 3 -17.48 10.29 2.48
CA ILE A 3 -17.98 11.66 2.58
C ILE A 3 -17.10 12.53 1.70
N LEU A 4 -17.66 13.06 0.62
CA LEU A 4 -17.01 14.05 -0.22
C LEU A 4 -17.40 15.43 0.27
N LYS A 5 -16.43 16.18 0.74
CA LYS A 5 -16.59 17.59 1.05
C LYS A 5 -16.41 18.37 -0.25
N ASP A 6 -17.39 19.17 -0.63
CA ASP A 6 -17.35 20.06 -1.79
C ASP A 6 -17.30 19.36 -3.17
N ALA A 7 -18.10 18.31 -3.40
CA ALA A 7 -18.33 17.77 -4.72
C ALA A 7 -19.55 18.47 -5.36
N PRO A 8 -19.37 19.48 -6.23
CA PRO A 8 -20.48 20.29 -6.73
C PRO A 8 -21.33 19.58 -7.80
N ASP A 9 -20.82 18.54 -8.45
CA ASP A 9 -21.48 17.82 -9.55
C ASP A 9 -21.35 16.30 -9.44
N GLU A 10 -22.33 15.54 -9.95
CA GLU A 10 -22.28 14.07 -10.02
C GLU A 10 -21.05 13.53 -10.75
N LYS A 11 -20.57 14.24 -11.78
CA LYS A 11 -19.35 13.87 -12.52
C LYS A 11 -18.05 13.96 -11.68
N ASP A 12 -18.10 14.71 -10.57
CA ASP A 12 -16.97 14.80 -9.63
C ASP A 12 -17.00 13.71 -8.55
N LEU A 13 -18.04 12.87 -8.54
CA LEU A 13 -18.14 11.74 -7.64
C LEU A 13 -17.22 10.59 -8.08
N PRO A 14 -16.57 9.90 -7.14
CA PRO A 14 -15.78 8.71 -7.47
C PRO A 14 -16.70 7.59 -7.98
N GLN A 15 -16.28 6.93 -9.03
CA GLN A 15 -16.88 5.66 -9.44
C GLN A 15 -16.36 4.56 -8.54
N MET A 16 -17.27 3.74 -8.01
CA MET A 16 -16.92 2.66 -7.09
C MET A 16 -17.46 1.33 -7.61
N GLU A 17 -16.60 0.32 -7.61
CA GLU A 17 -16.90 -1.03 -8.03
C GLU A 17 -16.49 -2.00 -6.92
N ARG A 18 -17.42 -2.83 -6.44
CA ARG A 18 -17.12 -3.92 -5.53
C ARG A 18 -16.43 -5.04 -6.31
N CYS A 19 -15.36 -5.56 -5.75
CA CYS A 19 -14.68 -6.75 -6.21
C CYS A 19 -14.55 -7.75 -5.06
N GLU A 20 -14.52 -9.05 -5.40
CA GLU A 20 -14.41 -10.10 -4.40
C GLU A 20 -13.74 -11.33 -5.02
N GLY A 21 -13.16 -12.16 -4.19
CA GLY A 21 -12.57 -13.43 -4.58
C GLY A 21 -12.50 -14.36 -3.37
N GLN A 22 -11.74 -15.42 -3.52
CA GLN A 22 -11.55 -16.35 -2.42
C GLN A 22 -10.81 -15.63 -1.28
N ASP A 23 -11.44 -15.62 -0.10
CA ASP A 23 -10.88 -15.11 1.15
C ASP A 23 -10.60 -13.60 1.20
N TRP A 24 -11.14 -12.81 0.25
CA TRP A 24 -11.03 -11.36 0.26
C TRP A 24 -12.24 -10.67 -0.37
N ILE A 25 -12.48 -9.46 0.08
CA ILE A 25 -13.41 -8.50 -0.53
C ILE A 25 -12.65 -7.21 -0.82
N GLY A 26 -13.10 -6.46 -1.81
CA GLY A 26 -12.43 -5.22 -2.19
C GLY A 26 -13.36 -4.19 -2.79
N LEU A 27 -12.79 -3.00 -2.98
CA LEU A 27 -13.44 -1.86 -3.59
C LEU A 27 -12.46 -1.18 -4.53
N ARG A 28 -12.82 -1.08 -5.81
CA ARG A 28 -12.09 -0.26 -6.78
C ARG A 28 -12.71 1.11 -6.87
N ILE A 29 -11.91 2.14 -6.66
CA ILE A 29 -12.33 3.54 -6.68
C ILE A 29 -11.60 4.25 -7.81
N ARG A 30 -12.35 4.82 -8.76
CA ARG A 30 -11.82 5.66 -9.84
C ARG A 30 -12.22 7.11 -9.58
N HIS A 31 -11.21 7.96 -9.46
CA HIS A 31 -11.45 9.38 -9.20
C HIS A 31 -10.29 10.23 -9.71
N LYS A 32 -10.60 11.26 -10.49
CA LYS A 32 -9.63 12.26 -11.00
C LYS A 32 -8.38 11.63 -11.63
N GLY A 33 -8.57 10.67 -12.53
CA GLY A 33 -7.47 10.00 -13.25
C GLY A 33 -6.62 9.06 -12.39
N LYS A 34 -7.10 8.67 -11.22
CA LYS A 34 -6.44 7.75 -10.30
C LYS A 34 -7.36 6.58 -9.98
N ILE A 35 -6.80 5.39 -9.95
CA ILE A 35 -7.44 4.19 -9.43
C ILE A 35 -6.84 3.89 -8.05
N THR A 36 -7.72 3.60 -7.09
CA THR A 36 -7.36 3.07 -5.79
C THR A 36 -8.10 1.75 -5.58
N ASP A 37 -7.36 0.67 -5.46
CA ASP A 37 -7.88 -0.64 -5.11
C ASP A 37 -7.66 -0.88 -3.63
N LEU A 38 -8.75 -1.11 -2.89
CA LEU A 38 -8.77 -1.44 -1.47
C LEU A 38 -9.19 -2.89 -1.31
N TYR A 39 -8.49 -3.67 -0.48
CA TYR A 39 -8.79 -5.07 -0.21
C TYR A 39 -8.76 -5.36 1.28
N ILE A 40 -9.69 -6.19 1.71
CA ILE A 40 -9.83 -6.67 3.08
C ILE A 40 -9.65 -8.18 3.09
N ASN A 41 -8.79 -8.66 3.96
CA ASN A 41 -8.51 -10.07 4.18
C ASN A 41 -9.59 -10.70 5.07
N GLN A 42 -10.40 -11.59 4.54
CA GLN A 42 -11.46 -12.28 5.26
C GLN A 42 -10.95 -13.46 6.12
N LEU A 43 -9.71 -13.91 5.89
CA LEU A 43 -9.06 -14.90 6.74
C LEU A 43 -8.53 -14.31 8.04
N ALA A 44 -8.48 -12.99 8.17
CA ALA A 44 -8.15 -12.32 9.41
C ALA A 44 -9.33 -12.45 10.40
N ASP A 45 -9.19 -13.30 11.38
CA ASP A 45 -10.24 -13.71 12.31
C ASP A 45 -10.57 -12.69 13.43
N GLY A 46 -10.21 -11.44 13.22
CA GLY A 46 -10.34 -10.38 14.24
C GLY A 46 -9.24 -10.41 15.31
N ARG A 47 -8.40 -11.42 15.32
CA ARG A 47 -7.19 -11.51 16.14
C ARG A 47 -6.00 -11.09 15.30
N LEU A 48 -5.88 -9.82 15.01
CA LEU A 48 -4.82 -9.25 14.15
C LEU A 48 -3.42 -9.75 14.48
N MET A 49 -3.18 -10.06 15.74
CA MET A 49 -1.87 -10.50 16.24
C MET A 49 -1.45 -11.89 15.74
N HIS A 50 -2.42 -12.74 15.38
CA HIS A 50 -2.17 -14.16 15.11
C HIS A 50 -2.47 -14.60 13.68
N SER A 51 -3.08 -13.73 12.86
CA SER A 51 -3.36 -14.07 11.47
C SER A 51 -2.07 -14.17 10.65
N ASN A 52 -1.79 -15.35 10.12
CA ASN A 52 -0.75 -15.60 9.12
C ASN A 52 -1.34 -15.92 7.74
N SER A 53 -2.62 -15.64 7.57
CA SER A 53 -3.34 -16.01 6.36
C SER A 53 -3.00 -15.07 5.21
N TRP A 54 -2.50 -15.63 4.13
CA TRP A 54 -2.17 -14.91 2.91
C TRP A 54 -3.37 -14.89 1.97
N ILE A 55 -3.61 -13.73 1.37
CA ILE A 55 -4.61 -13.55 0.32
C ILE A 55 -3.93 -13.12 -0.98
N MET A 56 -4.63 -13.38 -2.09
CA MET A 56 -4.12 -13.09 -3.44
C MET A 56 -5.13 -12.30 -4.29
N PRO A 57 -5.54 -11.09 -3.89
CA PRO A 57 -6.48 -10.30 -4.67
C PRO A 57 -5.82 -9.71 -5.92
N ASP A 58 -6.42 -9.91 -7.10
CA ASP A 58 -6.04 -9.31 -8.38
C ASP A 58 -4.52 -9.38 -8.69
N GLY A 59 -3.87 -10.49 -8.30
CA GLY A 59 -2.44 -10.71 -8.52
C GLY A 59 -1.51 -10.06 -7.48
N TRP A 60 -2.05 -9.38 -6.47
CA TRP A 60 -1.33 -9.02 -5.27
C TRP A 60 -1.24 -10.20 -4.31
N MET A 61 -0.19 -10.26 -3.52
CA MET A 61 -0.01 -11.24 -2.46
C MET A 61 0.41 -10.52 -1.18
N THR A 62 -0.35 -10.74 -0.09
CA THR A 62 -0.11 -10.08 1.21
C THR A 62 -0.67 -10.90 2.36
N ASP A 63 -0.08 -10.71 3.54
CA ASP A 63 -0.58 -11.19 4.82
C ASP A 63 -1.25 -10.07 5.65
N ALA A 64 -1.46 -8.91 5.03
CA ALA A 64 -2.08 -7.77 5.67
C ALA A 64 -3.56 -8.03 6.00
N TYR A 65 -4.05 -7.40 7.07
CA TYR A 65 -5.47 -7.37 7.38
C TYR A 65 -6.26 -6.60 6.33
N MET A 66 -5.72 -5.46 5.92
CA MET A 66 -6.25 -4.63 4.84
C MET A 66 -5.09 -3.96 4.11
N PHE A 67 -5.22 -3.76 2.82
CA PHE A 67 -4.29 -2.93 2.07
C PHE A 67 -4.99 -2.16 0.96
N ALA A 68 -4.37 -1.08 0.54
CA ALA A 68 -4.79 -0.35 -0.65
C ALA A 68 -3.58 0.00 -1.49
N VAL A 69 -3.78 0.04 -2.80
CA VAL A 69 -2.77 0.46 -3.77
C VAL A 69 -3.37 1.51 -4.71
N SER A 70 -2.58 2.50 -5.07
CA SER A 70 -3.03 3.55 -5.97
C SER A 70 -2.09 3.70 -7.15
N TYR A 71 -2.67 3.89 -8.34
CA TYR A 71 -1.95 4.03 -9.60
C TYR A 71 -2.73 4.91 -10.58
N PRO A 72 -2.07 5.53 -11.58
CA PRO A 72 -2.76 6.34 -12.58
C PRO A 72 -3.73 5.49 -13.41
N GLU A 73 -4.91 6.04 -13.70
CA GLU A 73 -5.88 5.44 -14.61
C GLU A 73 -5.26 5.25 -16.00
N GLY A 74 -5.64 4.18 -16.71
CA GLY A 74 -5.03 3.79 -17.99
C GLY A 74 -3.68 3.09 -17.85
N THR A 75 -3.17 2.86 -16.63
CA THR A 75 -1.96 2.07 -16.38
C THR A 75 -2.28 0.78 -15.62
N GLU A 76 -1.32 -0.14 -15.60
CA GLU A 76 -1.46 -1.37 -14.82
C GLU A 76 -1.16 -1.15 -13.33
N ALA A 77 -1.79 -1.94 -12.46
CA ALA A 77 -1.60 -1.89 -11.01
C ALA A 77 -0.13 -2.15 -10.57
N LYS A 78 0.69 -2.83 -11.41
CA LYS A 78 2.15 -2.95 -11.15
C LYS A 78 2.88 -1.61 -11.11
N ASN A 79 2.27 -0.54 -11.61
CA ASN A 79 2.83 0.82 -11.59
C ASN A 79 2.46 1.58 -10.31
N ALA A 80 1.77 0.92 -9.35
CA ALA A 80 1.45 1.53 -8.07
C ALA A 80 2.73 2.01 -7.36
N LYS A 81 2.70 3.26 -6.92
CA LYS A 81 3.77 3.88 -6.13
C LYS A 81 3.30 4.20 -4.72
N ASP A 82 2.00 4.40 -4.58
CA ASP A 82 1.35 4.69 -3.32
C ASP A 82 0.65 3.44 -2.82
N PHE A 83 0.84 3.12 -1.57
CA PHE A 83 0.10 2.05 -0.92
C PHE A 83 -0.09 2.30 0.58
N PHE A 84 -1.09 1.62 1.11
CA PHE A 84 -1.39 1.52 2.52
C PHE A 84 -1.45 0.05 2.92
N ILE A 85 -0.92 -0.29 4.08
CA ILE A 85 -0.97 -1.61 4.69
C ILE A 85 -1.42 -1.48 6.13
N ALA A 86 -2.50 -2.16 6.48
CA ALA A 86 -2.93 -2.30 7.86
C ALA A 86 -2.48 -3.66 8.38
N TYR A 87 -1.49 -3.66 9.25
CA TYR A 87 -0.99 -4.80 9.97
C TYR A 87 -0.59 -5.97 9.04
N GLY A 88 0.45 -5.75 8.25
CA GLY A 88 1.01 -6.73 7.32
C GLY A 88 2.52 -6.73 7.33
N SER A 89 3.15 -7.83 6.91
CA SER A 89 4.61 -7.97 6.81
C SER A 89 5.11 -7.96 5.37
N ALA A 90 4.23 -8.10 4.38
CA ALA A 90 4.62 -8.06 2.99
C ALA A 90 3.49 -7.60 2.06
N LEU A 91 3.90 -6.97 0.95
CA LEU A 91 3.07 -6.71 -0.22
C LEU A 91 3.88 -7.06 -1.47
N ARG A 92 3.39 -7.99 -2.28
CA ARG A 92 4.05 -8.48 -3.50
C ARG A 92 3.08 -8.50 -4.67
N ARG A 93 3.61 -8.41 -5.89
CA ARG A 93 2.89 -8.66 -7.13
C ARG A 93 3.78 -9.41 -8.11
N GLY A 94 3.41 -10.64 -8.44
CA GLY A 94 4.30 -11.53 -9.18
C GLY A 94 5.65 -11.68 -8.45
N ASN A 95 6.75 -11.46 -9.16
CA ASN A 95 8.11 -11.53 -8.60
C ASN A 95 8.58 -10.22 -7.93
N GLU A 96 7.74 -9.18 -7.91
CA GLU A 96 8.12 -7.87 -7.37
C GLU A 96 7.64 -7.72 -5.92
N THR A 97 8.56 -7.32 -5.05
CA THR A 97 8.26 -6.97 -3.65
C THR A 97 8.12 -5.46 -3.52
N TYR A 98 6.94 -5.00 -3.12
CA TYR A 98 6.63 -3.59 -2.87
C TYR A 98 6.96 -3.18 -1.45
N PHE A 99 6.72 -4.08 -0.52
CA PHE A 99 7.03 -3.93 0.89
C PHE A 99 7.40 -5.27 1.50
N SER A 100 8.37 -5.26 2.42
CA SER A 100 8.65 -6.41 3.28
C SER A 100 9.23 -5.97 4.62
N SER A 101 8.87 -6.70 5.67
CA SER A 101 9.32 -6.52 7.05
C SER A 101 9.42 -7.86 7.74
N LEU A 102 10.20 -7.91 8.83
CA LEU A 102 10.27 -9.09 9.71
C LEU A 102 9.08 -9.17 10.69
N ALA A 103 8.32 -8.09 10.84
CA ALA A 103 7.12 -8.06 11.67
C ALA A 103 5.97 -7.40 10.91
N LYS A 104 4.73 -7.63 11.38
CA LYS A 104 3.56 -6.94 10.86
C LYS A 104 3.54 -5.50 11.33
N LEU A 105 3.34 -4.58 10.38
CA LEU A 105 3.36 -3.14 10.59
C LEU A 105 2.13 -2.48 9.96
N PHE A 106 1.83 -1.28 10.42
CA PHE A 106 1.00 -0.33 9.69
C PHE A 106 1.91 0.55 8.85
N VAL A 107 1.62 0.69 7.56
CA VAL A 107 2.49 1.39 6.63
C VAL A 107 1.67 2.24 5.67
N ILE A 108 2.11 3.46 5.45
CA ILE A 108 1.69 4.30 4.33
C ILE A 108 2.93 4.67 3.53
N GLN A 109 2.89 4.44 2.23
CA GLN A 109 3.88 4.96 1.29
C GLN A 109 3.21 5.94 0.33
N LYS A 110 3.78 7.13 0.19
CA LYS A 110 3.42 8.11 -0.84
C LYS A 110 4.66 8.52 -1.60
N ALA A 111 4.56 8.55 -2.92
CA ALA A 111 5.64 8.95 -3.80
C ALA A 111 5.25 10.21 -4.59
N GLU A 112 5.88 11.33 -4.29
CA GLU A 112 5.68 12.60 -4.97
C GLU A 112 6.94 13.05 -5.70
N GLY A 113 6.92 12.97 -7.03
CA GLY A 113 8.07 13.32 -7.85
C GLY A 113 9.30 12.47 -7.50
N LYS A 114 10.28 13.11 -6.82
CA LYS A 114 11.53 12.47 -6.37
C LYS A 114 11.58 12.30 -4.83
N LYS A 115 10.48 12.58 -4.14
CA LYS A 115 10.34 12.42 -2.68
C LYS A 115 9.58 11.13 -2.40
N LEU A 116 9.98 10.42 -1.36
CA LEU A 116 9.27 9.28 -0.80
C LEU A 116 8.94 9.56 0.66
N ASP A 117 7.65 9.60 0.96
CA ASP A 117 7.14 9.74 2.31
C ASP A 117 6.64 8.40 2.82
N LEU A 118 7.13 8.00 3.97
CA LEU A 118 6.78 6.77 4.65
C LEU A 118 6.24 7.11 6.04
N TRP A 119 5.06 6.62 6.34
CA TRP A 119 4.57 6.55 7.71
C TRP A 119 4.54 5.10 8.15
N ILE A 120 5.17 4.78 9.27
CA ILE A 120 5.34 3.41 9.74
C ILE A 120 5.05 3.38 11.23
N ASP A 121 4.13 2.50 11.63
CA ASP A 121 3.82 2.23 13.02
C ASP A 121 3.91 0.73 13.32
N GLY A 122 4.51 0.38 14.45
CA GLY A 122 4.72 -0.98 14.90
C GLY A 122 5.95 -1.14 15.77
N GLN A 123 6.56 -2.32 15.75
CA GLN A 123 7.71 -2.63 16.61
C GLN A 123 8.95 -1.81 16.22
N PRO A 124 9.68 -1.24 17.19
CA PRO A 124 10.92 -0.52 16.93
C PRO A 124 12.07 -1.46 16.53
N LYS A 125 13.10 -0.91 15.89
CA LYS A 125 14.34 -1.61 15.47
C LYS A 125 14.13 -2.71 14.43
N ILE A 126 13.11 -2.61 13.60
CA ILE A 126 12.83 -3.55 12.52
C ILE A 126 13.37 -3.02 11.19
N ASN A 127 14.01 -3.91 10.44
CA ASN A 127 14.41 -3.63 9.08
C ASN A 127 13.21 -3.79 8.14
N THR A 128 12.94 -2.75 7.37
CA THR A 128 11.89 -2.73 6.37
C THR A 128 12.46 -2.41 4.99
N THR A 129 11.79 -2.91 3.97
CA THR A 129 12.18 -2.69 2.58
C THR A 129 10.99 -2.18 1.79
N PHE A 130 11.20 -1.12 1.01
CA PHE A 130 10.20 -0.48 0.18
C PHE A 130 10.65 -0.45 -1.28
N ARG A 131 9.72 -0.72 -2.21
CA ARG A 131 10.01 -0.61 -3.64
C ARG A 131 10.05 0.84 -4.06
N SER A 132 11.08 1.18 -4.83
CA SER A 132 11.13 2.42 -5.59
C SER A 132 11.78 2.17 -6.93
N THR A 133 11.09 2.47 -8.03
CA THR A 133 11.59 2.25 -9.39
C THR A 133 12.79 3.12 -9.76
N LYS A 134 12.94 4.25 -9.07
CA LYS A 134 14.07 5.18 -9.22
C LYS A 134 14.58 5.56 -7.84
N LYS A 135 15.89 5.85 -7.74
CA LYS A 135 16.47 6.39 -6.50
C LYS A 135 15.79 7.71 -6.14
N PRO A 136 15.10 7.82 -4.99
CA PRO A 136 14.55 9.09 -4.56
C PRO A 136 15.65 10.07 -4.16
N MET A 137 15.38 11.36 -4.25
CA MET A 137 16.30 12.41 -3.75
C MET A 137 16.18 12.56 -2.24
N SER A 138 14.99 12.30 -1.69
CA SER A 138 14.75 12.35 -0.26
C SER A 138 13.78 11.23 0.17
N VAL A 139 14.00 10.72 1.36
CA VAL A 139 13.10 9.79 2.06
C VAL A 139 12.80 10.38 3.43
N GLU A 140 11.52 10.48 3.75
CA GLU A 140 11.06 10.86 5.08
C GLU A 140 10.32 9.68 5.70
N VAL A 141 10.56 9.45 6.98
CA VAL A 141 9.88 8.42 7.78
C VAL A 141 9.30 9.10 9.01
N ASN A 142 7.99 9.07 9.17
CA ASN A 142 7.29 9.73 10.27
C ASN A 142 7.77 11.20 10.42
N ASP A 143 7.74 11.94 9.31
CA ASP A 143 8.14 13.34 9.17
C ASP A 143 9.64 13.65 9.44
N LYS A 144 10.47 12.61 9.53
CA LYS A 144 11.92 12.75 9.72
C LYS A 144 12.68 12.32 8.49
N LYS A 145 13.55 13.19 7.96
CA LYS A 145 14.47 12.82 6.87
C LYS A 145 15.46 11.78 7.34
N ILE A 146 15.64 10.74 6.52
CA ILE A 146 16.60 9.68 6.76
C ILE A 146 17.58 9.55 5.58
N PRO A 147 18.79 9.00 5.82
CA PRO A 147 19.71 8.65 4.73
C PRO A 147 19.08 7.66 3.77
N VAL A 148 19.24 7.91 2.46
CA VAL A 148 18.69 7.04 1.42
C VAL A 148 19.62 5.87 1.15
N VAL A 149 19.25 4.68 1.61
CA VAL A 149 19.92 3.42 1.25
C VAL A 149 19.11 2.77 0.14
N TYR A 150 19.56 2.94 -1.11
CA TYR A 150 18.88 2.45 -2.31
C TYR A 150 19.72 1.39 -3.02
N GLN A 151 19.16 0.20 -3.20
CA GLN A 151 19.81 -0.91 -3.89
C GLN A 151 18.76 -1.79 -4.60
N LYS A 152 19.00 -2.15 -5.85
CA LYS A 152 18.15 -3.07 -6.63
C LYS A 152 16.65 -2.69 -6.60
N SER A 153 16.35 -1.41 -6.87
CA SER A 153 14.98 -0.86 -6.84
C SER A 153 14.28 -0.96 -5.48
N GLN A 154 15.04 -1.01 -4.40
CA GLN A 154 14.53 -1.06 -3.05
C GLN A 154 15.22 -0.01 -2.17
N ILE A 155 14.44 0.51 -1.22
CA ILE A 155 14.91 1.39 -0.16
C ILE A 155 14.84 0.60 1.14
N LYS A 156 15.96 0.57 1.86
CA LYS A 156 16.04 -0.06 3.18
C LYS A 156 15.86 1.01 4.24
N VAL A 157 14.95 0.77 5.16
CA VAL A 157 14.66 1.61 6.33
C VAL A 157 14.86 0.78 7.57
N LYS A 158 15.57 1.34 8.54
CA LYS A 158 15.68 0.79 9.89
C LYS A 158 14.89 1.70 10.82
N LEU A 159 13.87 1.16 11.45
CA LEU A 159 13.05 1.85 12.44
C LEU A 159 13.77 1.96 13.78
#